data_df094571af2bc4433f971aff8904a1a5
#
_entry.id   df094571af2bc4433f971aff8904a1a5
#
_cell.length_a   1.000
_cell.length_b   1.000
_cell.length_c   1.000
_cell.angle_alpha   90.00
_cell.angle_beta   90.00
_cell.angle_gamma   90.00
#
_symmetry.space_group_name_H-M   'P 1'
#
loop_
_entity.id
_entity.type
_entity.pdbx_description
1 polymer ?
#
loop_
_entity_poly.entity_id
_entity_poly.type
_entity_poly.pdbx_seq_one_letter_code
_entity_poly.pdbx_strand_id
1 'polypeptide(L)'
;DFELDEFPDGFAEQIENLCNSEINADRQIEISFLARSEAVLDRDLIRTKVNLIPDTIEQIRVVDIVGLDKQADGGTHVASTAEVGRFEITKTESKGRGFKRVRFVLHDA
;
A
#
# COMPACT_ATOMS: atom_id res chain seq x y z
N ASP A 1 -0.13 9.64 -5.06
CA ASP A 1 0.69 10.29 -6.09
C ASP A 1 1.65 9.29 -6.72
N PHE A 2 1.92 9.49 -8.00
CA PHE A 2 2.79 8.62 -8.78
C PHE A 2 3.88 9.45 -9.46
N GLU A 3 5.08 8.90 -9.52
CA GLU A 3 6.19 9.49 -10.28
C GLU A 3 6.07 9.02 -11.74
N LEU A 4 5.28 9.77 -12.52
CA LEU A 4 5.03 9.48 -13.93
C LEU A 4 5.13 10.77 -14.74
N ASP A 5 5.72 10.69 -15.92
CA ASP A 5 5.77 11.84 -16.83
C ASP A 5 4.41 12.12 -17.46
N GLU A 6 3.66 11.05 -17.73
CA GLU A 6 2.29 11.13 -18.25
C GLU A 6 1.50 9.91 -17.82
N PHE A 7 0.18 10.02 -17.81
CA PHE A 7 -0.68 8.87 -17.52
C PHE A 7 -0.69 7.93 -18.72
N PRO A 8 -0.36 6.63 -18.52
CA PRO A 8 -0.60 5.63 -19.57
C PRO A 8 -2.09 5.56 -19.93
N ASP A 9 -2.40 5.18 -21.16
CA ASP A 9 -3.78 5.00 -21.60
C ASP A 9 -4.49 3.98 -20.72
N GLY A 10 -5.69 4.32 -20.22
CA GLY A 10 -6.47 3.44 -19.36
C GLY A 10 -5.92 3.27 -17.95
N PHE A 11 -4.99 4.13 -17.52
CA PHE A 11 -4.34 4.02 -16.21
C PHE A 11 -5.36 4.03 -15.06
N ALA A 12 -6.28 4.99 -15.05
CA ALA A 12 -7.26 5.10 -13.96
C ALA A 12 -8.14 3.84 -13.86
N GLU A 13 -8.65 3.36 -15.00
CA GLU A 13 -9.47 2.16 -15.04
C GLU A 13 -8.67 0.93 -14.57
N GLN A 14 -7.43 0.82 -15.01
CA GLN A 14 -6.55 -0.30 -14.64
C GLN A 14 -6.27 -0.32 -13.14
N ILE A 15 -5.94 0.84 -12.55
CA ILE A 15 -5.70 0.95 -11.10
C ILE A 15 -6.98 0.65 -10.31
N GLU A 16 -8.11 1.18 -10.73
CA GLU A 16 -9.40 0.94 -10.07
C GLU A 16 -9.75 -0.56 -10.08
N ASN A 17 -9.58 -1.22 -11.22
CA ASN A 17 -9.85 -2.65 -11.35
C ASN A 17 -8.91 -3.48 -10.49
N LEU A 18 -7.62 -3.15 -10.45
CA LEU A 18 -6.64 -3.84 -9.62
C LEU A 18 -6.98 -3.70 -8.14
N CYS A 19 -7.29 -2.49 -7.68
CA CYS A 19 -7.64 -2.25 -6.28
C CYS A 19 -8.90 -3.02 -5.90
N ASN A 20 -9.94 -2.97 -6.71
CA ASN A 20 -11.18 -3.68 -6.44
C ASN A 20 -11.00 -5.20 -6.48
N SER A 21 -10.15 -5.70 -7.35
CA SER A 21 -9.81 -7.13 -7.39
C SER A 21 -9.18 -7.58 -6.08
N GLU A 22 -8.25 -6.80 -5.54
CA GLU A 22 -7.60 -7.12 -4.27
C GLU A 22 -8.55 -6.97 -3.07
N ILE A 23 -9.44 -5.98 -3.11
CA ILE A 23 -10.49 -5.82 -2.10
C ILE A 23 -11.41 -7.06 -2.10
N ASN A 24 -11.84 -7.47 -3.28
CA ASN A 24 -12.75 -8.61 -3.43
C ASN A 24 -12.09 -9.96 -3.11
N ALA A 25 -10.78 -10.02 -3.16
CA ALA A 25 -10.05 -11.23 -2.78
C ALA A 25 -10.13 -11.53 -1.27
N ASP A 26 -10.60 -10.55 -0.48
CA ASP A 26 -10.77 -10.69 0.98
C ASP A 26 -9.49 -11.22 1.65
N ARG A 27 -8.38 -10.58 1.35
CA ARG A 27 -7.09 -10.96 1.95
C ARG A 27 -7.03 -10.56 3.40
N GLN A 28 -6.52 -11.45 4.24
CA GLN A 28 -6.29 -11.15 5.65
C GLN A 28 -5.14 -10.15 5.80
N ILE A 29 -5.26 -9.27 6.79
CA ILE A 29 -4.18 -8.37 7.17
C ILE A 29 -3.61 -8.89 8.48
N GLU A 30 -2.36 -9.32 8.46
CA GLU A 30 -1.69 -9.87 9.64
C GLU A 30 -0.64 -8.89 10.15
N ILE A 31 -0.62 -8.72 11.47
CA ILE A 31 0.36 -7.88 12.14
C ILE A 31 1.36 -8.78 12.85
N SER A 32 2.64 -8.55 12.62
CA SER A 32 3.71 -9.27 13.29
C SER A 32 4.85 -8.32 13.64
N PHE A 33 5.80 -8.83 14.40
CA PHE A 33 6.97 -8.05 14.79
C PHE A 33 8.22 -8.85 14.47
N LEU A 34 9.20 -8.18 13.87
CA LEU A 34 10.51 -8.74 13.59
C LEU A 34 11.57 -7.96 14.35
N ALA A 35 12.60 -8.64 14.82
CA ALA A 35 13.79 -7.95 15.33
C ALA A 35 14.36 -7.08 14.20
N ARG A 36 14.87 -5.91 14.55
CA ARG A 36 15.45 -4.99 13.55
C ARG A 36 16.50 -5.69 12.67
N SER A 37 17.35 -6.49 13.27
CA SER A 37 18.41 -7.21 12.54
C SER A 37 17.85 -8.16 11.47
N GLU A 38 16.66 -8.72 11.69
CA GLU A 38 16.00 -9.59 10.73
C GLU A 38 15.25 -8.77 9.68
N ALA A 39 14.63 -7.66 10.11
CA ALA A 39 13.85 -6.81 9.21
C ALA A 39 14.71 -6.18 8.12
N VAL A 40 15.94 -5.75 8.46
CA VAL A 40 16.85 -5.13 7.47
C VAL A 40 17.35 -6.12 6.43
N LEU A 41 17.23 -7.42 6.68
CA LEU A 41 17.61 -8.48 5.73
C LEU A 41 16.42 -8.98 4.91
N ASP A 42 15.21 -8.62 5.26
CA ASP A 42 14.00 -9.06 4.56
C ASP A 42 13.82 -8.26 3.26
N ARG A 43 13.88 -8.96 2.13
CA ARG A 43 13.76 -8.32 0.81
C ARG A 43 12.42 -7.64 0.59
N ASP A 44 11.35 -8.20 1.16
CA ASP A 44 10.01 -7.62 1.03
C ASP A 44 9.91 -6.28 1.75
N LEU A 45 10.74 -6.06 2.78
CA LEU A 45 10.76 -4.85 3.58
C LEU A 45 11.75 -3.79 3.09
N ILE A 46 12.58 -4.08 2.11
CA ILE A 46 13.56 -3.12 1.57
C ILE A 46 12.87 -1.84 1.09
N ARG A 47 11.70 -1.97 0.46
CA ARG A 47 10.93 -0.85 -0.07
C ARG A 47 10.45 0.12 1.00
N THR A 48 10.35 -0.31 2.23
CA THR A 48 9.86 0.52 3.34
C THR A 48 10.97 1.29 4.04
N LYS A 49 12.20 1.20 3.54
CA LYS A 49 13.35 1.93 4.08
C LYS A 49 13.47 1.77 5.59
N VAL A 50 13.52 0.52 6.06
CA VAL A 50 13.61 0.17 7.49
C VAL A 50 14.73 0.95 8.18
N ASN A 51 15.82 1.27 7.47
CA ASN A 51 16.95 2.02 8.00
C ASN A 51 16.59 3.43 8.50
N LEU A 52 15.46 3.99 8.06
CA LEU A 52 14.99 5.32 8.49
C LEU A 52 14.20 5.25 9.80
N ILE A 53 13.88 4.06 10.28
CA ILE A 53 13.21 3.89 11.57
C ILE A 53 14.23 4.16 12.68
N PRO A 54 13.88 4.96 13.71
CA PRO A 54 14.82 5.28 14.78
C PRO A 54 15.51 4.06 15.39
N ASP A 55 16.79 4.15 15.67
CA ASP A 55 17.60 3.04 16.22
C ASP A 55 17.08 2.53 17.57
N THR A 56 16.32 3.35 18.29
CA THR A 56 15.70 2.98 19.56
C THR A 56 14.59 1.95 19.40
N ILE A 57 14.09 1.76 18.19
CA ILE A 57 13.06 0.78 17.89
C ILE A 57 13.72 -0.55 17.56
N GLU A 58 13.65 -1.51 18.48
CA GLU A 58 14.26 -2.83 18.33
C GLU A 58 13.36 -3.83 17.61
N GLN A 59 12.04 -3.66 17.76
CA GLN A 59 11.04 -4.53 17.15
C GLN A 59 10.35 -3.76 16.04
N ILE A 60 10.44 -4.25 14.82
CA ILE A 60 9.80 -3.64 13.65
C ILE A 60 8.42 -4.27 13.47
N ARG A 61 7.39 -3.43 13.54
CA ARG A 61 6.02 -3.87 13.27
C ARG A 61 5.83 -4.06 11.77
N VAL A 62 5.35 -5.22 11.37
CA VAL A 62 5.16 -5.60 9.98
C VAL A 62 3.68 -5.81 9.73
N VAL A 63 3.18 -5.18 8.68
CA VAL A 63 1.82 -5.36 8.18
C VAL A 63 1.89 -6.21 6.92
N ASP A 64 1.25 -7.35 6.95
CA ASP A 64 1.24 -8.33 5.85
C ASP A 64 -0.16 -8.41 5.25
N ILE A 65 -0.31 -7.95 4.00
CA ILE A 65 -1.51 -8.21 3.20
C ILE A 65 -1.27 -9.57 2.57
N VAL A 66 -1.81 -10.61 3.19
CA VAL A 66 -1.47 -12.00 2.90
C VAL A 66 -1.61 -12.33 1.41
N GLY A 67 -0.51 -12.78 0.83
CA GLY A 67 -0.46 -13.15 -0.59
C GLY A 67 -0.27 -11.98 -1.55
N LEU A 68 -0.15 -10.75 -1.04
CA LEU A 68 -0.01 -9.58 -1.89
C LEU A 68 1.23 -8.75 -1.57
N ASP A 69 1.35 -8.26 -0.35
CA ASP A 69 2.44 -7.35 0.02
C ASP A 69 2.68 -7.34 1.52
N LYS A 70 3.90 -6.99 1.89
CA LYS A 70 4.33 -6.93 3.28
C LYS A 70 5.22 -5.71 3.47
N GLN A 71 4.94 -4.90 4.48
CA GLN A 71 5.69 -3.67 4.74
C GLN A 71 5.82 -3.40 6.24
N ALA A 72 6.87 -2.67 6.61
CA ALA A 72 6.98 -2.10 7.93
C ALA A 72 6.03 -0.90 8.03
N ASP A 73 5.11 -0.90 8.98
CA ASP A 73 4.10 0.14 9.10
C ASP A 73 3.59 0.19 10.55
N GLY A 74 3.50 1.40 11.09
CA GLY A 74 2.95 1.67 12.42
C GLY A 74 1.49 2.09 12.44
N GLY A 75 0.86 2.26 11.26
CA GLY A 75 -0.51 2.72 11.14
C GLY A 75 -1.56 1.67 11.45
N THR A 76 -2.81 2.11 11.52
CA THR A 76 -3.95 1.21 11.69
C THR A 76 -4.40 0.66 10.34
N HIS A 77 -4.92 -0.57 10.36
CA HIS A 77 -5.36 -1.26 9.15
C HIS A 77 -6.66 -2.00 9.41
N VAL A 78 -7.42 -2.26 8.34
CA VAL A 78 -8.56 -3.17 8.40
C VAL A 78 -8.09 -4.60 8.67
N ALA A 79 -8.96 -5.46 9.16
CA ALA A 79 -8.63 -6.86 9.40
C ALA A 79 -8.56 -7.68 8.11
N SER A 80 -9.30 -7.27 7.09
CA SER A 80 -9.26 -7.90 5.76
C SER A 80 -9.52 -6.86 4.68
N THR A 81 -9.06 -7.15 3.47
CA THR A 81 -9.23 -6.20 2.35
C THR A 81 -10.69 -5.98 1.97
N ALA A 82 -11.57 -6.96 2.20
CA ALA A 82 -13.00 -6.80 1.91
C ALA A 82 -13.64 -5.67 2.72
N GLU A 83 -13.10 -5.34 3.90
CA GLU A 83 -13.63 -4.27 4.75
C GLU A 83 -13.39 -2.88 4.17
N VAL A 84 -12.50 -2.74 3.20
CA VAL A 84 -12.22 -1.45 2.55
C VAL A 84 -13.44 -0.94 1.79
N GLY A 85 -14.25 -1.84 1.25
CA GLY A 85 -15.38 -1.48 0.41
C GLY A 85 -14.95 -1.28 -1.05
N ARG A 86 -15.76 -0.58 -1.82
CA ARG A 86 -15.49 -0.38 -3.26
C ARG A 86 -14.66 0.88 -3.48
N PHE A 87 -13.59 0.73 -4.23
CA PHE A 87 -12.68 1.81 -4.60
C PHE A 87 -13.12 2.42 -5.94
N GLU A 88 -13.23 3.75 -5.98
CA GLU A 88 -13.58 4.47 -7.19
C GLU A 88 -12.65 5.66 -7.39
N ILE A 89 -12.00 5.73 -8.56
CA ILE A 89 -11.19 6.89 -8.93
C ILE A 89 -12.13 7.97 -9.47
N THR A 90 -12.08 9.15 -8.85
CA THR A 90 -12.94 10.26 -9.20
C THR A 90 -12.26 11.28 -10.10
N LYS A 91 -10.92 11.37 -10.04
CA LYS A 91 -10.18 12.37 -10.79
C LYS A 91 -8.72 11.99 -10.96
N THR A 92 -8.14 12.32 -12.08
CA THR A 92 -6.70 12.28 -12.31
C THR A 92 -6.19 13.70 -12.57
N GLU A 93 -5.02 14.01 -12.04
CA GLU A 93 -4.44 15.35 -12.13
C GLU A 93 -2.95 15.29 -12.42
N SER A 94 -2.45 16.24 -13.21
CA SER A 94 -1.01 16.47 -13.33
C SER A 94 -0.59 17.50 -12.27
N LYS A 95 0.37 17.13 -11.43
CA LYS A 95 0.90 18.01 -10.37
C LYS A 95 2.31 18.50 -10.71
N GLY A 96 2.59 18.65 -11.99
CA GLY A 96 3.87 19.06 -12.48
C GLY A 96 4.56 17.93 -13.25
N ARG A 97 5.75 18.26 -13.76
CA ARG A 97 6.52 17.29 -14.56
C ARG A 97 6.98 16.14 -13.68
N GLY A 98 6.67 14.93 -14.10
CA GLY A 98 7.05 13.73 -13.37
C GLY A 98 6.16 13.38 -12.18
N PHE A 99 5.10 14.15 -11.92
CA PHE A 99 4.20 13.90 -10.80
C PHE A 99 2.75 13.89 -11.25
N LYS A 100 2.07 12.80 -10.96
CA LYS A 100 0.66 12.59 -11.30
C LYS A 100 -0.13 12.21 -10.06
N ARG A 101 -1.34 12.71 -9.94
CA ARG A 101 -2.22 12.46 -8.80
C ARG A 101 -3.50 11.77 -9.22
N VAL A 102 -3.88 10.78 -8.45
CA VAL A 102 -5.18 10.10 -8.55
C VAL A 102 -5.95 10.42 -7.28
N ARG A 103 -7.18 10.89 -7.44
CA ARG A 103 -8.11 11.09 -6.32
C ARG A 103 -9.14 9.98 -6.35
N PHE A 104 -9.50 9.49 -5.19
CA PHE A 104 -10.45 8.39 -5.09
C PHE A 104 -11.38 8.56 -3.88
N VAL A 105 -12.46 7.80 -3.91
CA VAL A 105 -13.37 7.64 -2.78
C VAL A 105 -13.59 6.16 -2.53
N LEU A 106 -14.00 5.84 -1.32
CA LEU A 106 -14.38 4.47 -0.94
C LEU A 106 -15.87 4.44 -0.66
N HIS A 107 -16.54 3.42 -1.17
CA HIS A 107 -17.95 3.16 -0.91
C HIS A 107 -18.08 1.99 0.07
N ASP A 108 -19.16 1.95 0.83
CA ASP A 108 -19.41 0.90 1.79
C ASP A 108 -19.37 -0.48 1.12
N ALA A 109 -18.86 -1.43 1.88
CA ALA A 109 -18.74 -2.81 1.42
C ALA A 109 -20.11 -3.47 1.22
#